data_fa74ab7ea34f7a459fee6dfaf394da8d
#
_entry.id   fa74ab7ea34f7a459fee6dfaf394da8d
#
_cell.length_a   1.000
_cell.length_b   1.000
_cell.length_c   1.000
_cell.angle_alpha   90.00
_cell.angle_beta   90.00
_cell.angle_gamma   90.00
#
_symmetry.space_group_name_H-M   'P 1'
#
loop_
_entity.id
_entity.type
_entity.pdbx_description
1 polymer ?
#
loop_
_entity_poly.entity_id
_entity_poly.type
_entity_poly.pdbx_seq_one_letter_code
_entity_poly.pdbx_strand_id
1 'polypeptide(L)'
;LLLPAVQQAREAARRSTCRNNLKQLGIALHNYHEAHGTFPPFSVSPHAPTNNNLYRMFRSEGQDHVASWMILMLPFIEQSTLYNKWDFRTGAISVSGNRTIVGTEIPIVKCPSDGQNLTPLNFGGVRFARGNYGLNVFVCGTAYTAESGNQNWQGMGNHNRSASFRDVIDGTSNTVHVEELRAGVDSRDIRGTWAIPQVGASGTGRHWLSPPNDTRNDDDIPNCNGATATESRRVRMPCWTSSNSQGIAWQAAPRSLHTGGLHVLMVDGHVRFISNSINHIASDVACRNGTGGIWEKIHTRAGGEVTSEF
;
A
#
# COMPACT_ATOMS: atom_id res chain seq x y z
N LEU A 1 -25.20 30.75 1.89
CA LEU A 1 -24.64 30.23 3.15
C LEU A 1 -24.81 28.69 3.32
N LEU A 2 -25.81 28.05 2.68
CA LEU A 2 -26.01 26.57 2.80
C LEU A 2 -25.01 25.73 2.03
N LEU A 3 -24.49 26.19 0.90
CA LEU A 3 -23.62 25.39 0.03
C LEU A 3 -22.30 24.94 0.69
N PRO A 4 -21.54 25.79 1.41
CA PRO A 4 -20.32 25.35 2.11
C PRO A 4 -20.62 24.32 3.20
N ALA A 5 -21.68 24.49 3.98
CA ALA A 5 -22.05 23.56 5.04
C ALA A 5 -22.42 22.16 4.49
N VAL A 6 -23.15 22.11 3.38
CA VAL A 6 -23.51 20.86 2.71
C VAL A 6 -22.24 20.15 2.18
N GLN A 7 -21.29 20.89 1.61
CA GLN A 7 -20.04 20.29 1.12
C GLN A 7 -19.17 19.76 2.27
N GLN A 8 -19.11 20.48 3.38
CA GLN A 8 -18.41 20.01 4.59
C GLN A 8 -19.06 18.74 5.15
N ALA A 9 -20.39 18.69 5.25
CA ALA A 9 -21.10 17.50 5.71
C ALA A 9 -20.87 16.28 4.79
N ARG A 10 -20.88 16.49 3.48
CA ARG A 10 -20.58 15.43 2.51
C ARG A 10 -19.15 14.90 2.65
N GLU A 11 -18.16 15.78 2.82
CA GLU A 11 -16.77 15.35 3.01
C GLU A 11 -16.59 14.62 4.35
N ALA A 12 -17.23 15.09 5.43
CA ALA A 12 -17.22 14.38 6.70
C ALA A 12 -17.81 12.96 6.58
N ALA A 13 -18.89 12.80 5.82
CA ALA A 13 -19.49 11.50 5.54
C ALA A 13 -18.53 10.60 4.73
N ARG A 14 -17.92 11.12 3.66
CA ARG A 14 -16.92 10.36 2.88
C ARG A 14 -15.73 9.94 3.74
N ARG A 15 -15.19 10.85 4.57
CA ARG A 15 -14.12 10.57 5.51
C ARG A 15 -14.49 9.45 6.49
N SER A 16 -15.71 9.48 7.01
CA SER A 16 -16.22 8.40 7.87
C SER A 16 -16.27 7.06 7.14
N THR A 17 -16.69 7.05 5.87
CA THR A 17 -16.66 5.83 5.04
C THR A 17 -15.24 5.31 4.84
N CYS A 18 -14.26 6.16 4.52
CA CYS A 18 -12.86 5.74 4.34
C CYS A 18 -12.30 5.13 5.63
N ARG A 19 -12.60 5.75 6.79
CA ARG A 19 -12.23 5.21 8.11
C ARG A 19 -12.89 3.85 8.39
N ASN A 20 -14.17 3.70 8.06
CA ASN A 20 -14.91 2.44 8.26
C ASN A 20 -14.38 1.33 7.36
N ASN A 21 -13.98 1.63 6.13
CA ASN A 21 -13.32 0.66 5.24
C ASN A 21 -12.03 0.12 5.85
N LEU A 22 -11.17 1.00 6.39
CA LEU A 22 -9.97 0.57 7.14
C LEU A 22 -10.32 -0.31 8.34
N LYS A 23 -11.39 0.03 9.06
CA LYS A 23 -11.87 -0.80 10.19
C LYS A 23 -12.27 -2.20 9.74
N GLN A 24 -13.01 -2.32 8.63
CA GLN A 24 -13.41 -3.60 8.05
C GLN A 24 -12.19 -4.39 7.55
N LEU A 25 -11.22 -3.73 6.91
CA LEU A 25 -9.95 -4.36 6.55
C LEU A 25 -9.18 -4.86 7.78
N GLY A 26 -9.22 -4.12 8.90
CA GLY A 26 -8.63 -4.55 10.17
C GLY A 26 -9.26 -5.84 10.70
N ILE A 27 -10.60 -5.91 10.72
CA ILE A 27 -11.33 -7.13 11.10
C ILE A 27 -10.94 -8.30 10.18
N ALA A 28 -10.90 -8.07 8.87
CA ALA A 28 -10.53 -9.07 7.89
C ALA A 28 -9.09 -9.59 8.08
N LEU A 29 -8.13 -8.68 8.39
CA LEU A 29 -6.74 -9.04 8.68
C LEU A 29 -6.61 -9.89 9.95
N HIS A 30 -7.38 -9.60 10.99
CA HIS A 30 -7.42 -10.41 12.21
C HIS A 30 -8.04 -11.78 11.96
N ASN A 31 -9.12 -11.87 11.18
CA ASN A 31 -9.72 -13.14 10.78
C ASN A 31 -8.74 -13.97 9.93
N TYR A 32 -7.99 -13.34 9.04
CA TYR A 32 -6.92 -14.00 8.31
C TYR A 32 -5.85 -14.55 9.26
N HIS A 33 -5.41 -13.74 10.22
CA HIS A 33 -4.43 -14.17 11.22
C HIS A 33 -4.95 -15.33 12.09
N GLU A 34 -6.21 -15.29 12.49
CA GLU A 34 -6.84 -16.39 13.25
C GLU A 34 -6.81 -17.71 12.44
N ALA A 35 -7.11 -17.64 11.15
CA ALA A 35 -7.16 -18.81 10.29
C ALA A 35 -5.77 -19.37 9.91
N HIS A 36 -4.76 -18.51 9.80
CA HIS A 36 -3.43 -18.87 9.25
C HIS A 36 -2.28 -18.76 10.25
N GLY A 37 -2.49 -18.21 11.44
CA GLY A 37 -1.47 -17.98 12.46
C GLY A 37 -0.51 -16.81 12.16
N THR A 38 -0.67 -16.17 11.02
CA THR A 38 0.14 -15.02 10.56
C THR A 38 -0.73 -14.03 9.78
N PHE A 39 -0.30 -12.79 9.65
CA PHE A 39 -0.90 -11.85 8.70
C PHE A 39 -0.55 -12.20 7.25
N PRO A 40 -1.30 -11.74 6.25
CA PRO A 40 -0.98 -12.03 4.86
C PRO A 40 0.39 -11.45 4.47
N PRO A 41 1.23 -12.18 3.73
CA PRO A 41 2.42 -11.61 3.14
C PRO A 41 2.02 -10.56 2.09
N PHE A 42 2.88 -9.58 1.82
CA PHE A 42 2.60 -8.56 0.81
C PHE A 42 2.37 -9.17 -0.58
N SER A 43 3.15 -10.18 -0.92
CA SER A 43 2.91 -11.02 -2.08
C SER A 43 3.39 -12.44 -1.87
N VAL A 44 2.78 -13.37 -2.62
CA VAL A 44 3.23 -14.75 -2.74
C VAL A 44 3.77 -14.95 -4.15
N SER A 45 4.98 -15.49 -4.27
CA SER A 45 5.64 -15.78 -5.55
C SER A 45 6.44 -17.09 -5.44
N PRO A 46 6.49 -17.92 -6.48
CA PRO A 46 7.29 -19.14 -6.48
C PRO A 46 8.80 -18.90 -6.47
N HIS A 47 9.22 -17.68 -6.80
CA HIS A 47 10.64 -17.30 -6.84
C HIS A 47 10.94 -16.21 -5.82
N ALA A 48 12.12 -16.29 -5.19
CA ALA A 48 12.61 -15.20 -4.37
C ALA A 48 12.72 -13.91 -5.21
N PRO A 49 12.24 -12.78 -4.74
CA PRO A 49 12.38 -11.52 -5.44
C PRO A 49 13.86 -11.13 -5.50
N THR A 50 14.46 -11.24 -6.65
CA THR A 50 15.75 -10.57 -6.94
C THR A 50 15.46 -9.18 -7.48
N ASN A 51 16.41 -8.25 -7.39
CA ASN A 51 16.27 -6.88 -7.88
C ASN A 51 15.77 -6.79 -9.34
N ASN A 52 15.99 -7.84 -10.15
CA ASN A 52 15.55 -7.93 -11.54
C ASN A 52 14.19 -8.63 -11.72
N ASN A 53 13.70 -9.36 -10.71
CA ASN A 53 12.49 -10.16 -10.83
C ASN A 53 11.21 -9.38 -10.53
N LEU A 54 11.28 -8.30 -9.74
CA LEU A 54 10.10 -7.47 -9.48
C LEU A 54 9.53 -6.84 -10.75
N TYR A 55 10.35 -6.57 -11.75
CA TYR A 55 9.90 -6.10 -13.07
C TYR A 55 9.30 -7.24 -13.93
N ARG A 56 9.89 -8.42 -13.86
CA ARG A 56 9.35 -9.61 -14.51
C ARG A 56 7.96 -9.96 -14.02
N MET A 57 7.67 -9.57 -12.76
CA MET A 57 6.35 -9.71 -12.15
C MET A 57 5.22 -9.10 -13.00
N PHE A 58 5.53 -8.11 -13.82
CA PHE A 58 4.56 -7.47 -14.71
C PHE A 58 4.68 -7.90 -16.17
N ARG A 59 5.86 -8.35 -16.58
CA ARG A 59 6.15 -8.60 -18.00
C ARG A 59 6.23 -10.05 -18.39
N SER A 60 6.53 -10.93 -17.46
CA SER A 60 6.73 -12.32 -17.88
C SER A 60 5.43 -13.05 -18.09
N GLU A 61 5.38 -13.68 -19.19
CA GLU A 61 4.41 -14.63 -19.59
C GLU A 61 4.42 -15.84 -18.63
N GLY A 62 3.94 -15.65 -17.42
CA GLY A 62 3.38 -16.80 -16.73
C GLY A 62 4.01 -17.34 -15.46
N GLN A 63 5.01 -16.76 -14.79
CA GLN A 63 5.61 -17.52 -13.69
C GLN A 63 5.89 -16.79 -12.36
N ASP A 64 5.86 -15.47 -12.27
CA ASP A 64 6.51 -14.81 -11.15
C ASP A 64 5.62 -14.22 -10.06
N HIS A 65 4.31 -14.09 -10.26
CA HIS A 65 3.38 -13.66 -9.21
C HIS A 65 2.14 -14.48 -9.11
N VAL A 66 1.96 -14.95 -7.91
CA VAL A 66 0.78 -15.74 -7.61
C VAL A 66 -0.33 -14.88 -7.02
N ALA A 67 -0.04 -14.05 -6.03
CA ALA A 67 -1.08 -13.22 -5.41
C ALA A 67 -0.51 -12.02 -4.64
N SER A 68 -1.25 -10.90 -4.62
CA SER A 68 -1.04 -9.81 -3.66
C SER A 68 -1.71 -10.14 -2.32
N TRP A 69 -1.33 -9.43 -1.26
CA TRP A 69 -2.00 -9.55 0.03
C TRP A 69 -3.52 -9.38 -0.08
N MET A 70 -3.98 -8.49 -0.95
CA MET A 70 -5.41 -8.24 -1.14
C MET A 70 -6.14 -9.43 -1.80
N ILE A 71 -5.47 -10.18 -2.70
CA ILE A 71 -6.02 -11.43 -3.25
C ILE A 71 -6.22 -12.45 -2.12
N LEU A 72 -5.25 -12.56 -1.21
CA LEU A 72 -5.34 -13.47 -0.06
C LEU A 72 -6.45 -13.04 0.92
N MET A 73 -6.76 -11.75 0.96
CA MET A 73 -7.80 -11.18 1.81
C MET A 73 -9.22 -11.33 1.27
N LEU A 74 -9.40 -11.67 -0.01
CA LEU A 74 -10.73 -11.73 -0.64
C LEU A 74 -11.76 -12.56 0.14
N PRO A 75 -11.43 -13.75 0.70
CA PRO A 75 -12.40 -14.51 1.49
C PRO A 75 -12.90 -13.78 2.74
N PHE A 76 -12.03 -12.95 3.33
CA PHE A 76 -12.28 -12.27 4.60
C PHE A 76 -12.95 -10.90 4.42
N ILE A 77 -13.15 -10.46 3.18
CA ILE A 77 -13.88 -9.25 2.79
C ILE A 77 -15.12 -9.58 1.93
N GLU A 78 -15.71 -10.74 2.14
CA GLU A 78 -16.92 -11.20 1.45
C GLU A 78 -16.78 -11.38 -0.06
N GLN A 79 -15.55 -11.60 -0.55
CA GLN A 79 -15.24 -11.83 -1.96
C GLN A 79 -14.79 -13.28 -2.25
N SER A 80 -15.29 -14.26 -1.52
CA SER A 80 -14.92 -15.69 -1.66
C SER A 80 -15.13 -16.20 -3.08
N THR A 81 -16.14 -15.69 -3.80
CA THR A 81 -16.39 -16.07 -5.20
C THR A 81 -15.24 -15.66 -6.12
N LEU A 82 -14.62 -14.50 -5.89
CA LEU A 82 -13.45 -14.05 -6.65
C LEU A 82 -12.22 -14.89 -6.30
N TYR A 83 -12.02 -15.14 -5.00
CA TYR A 83 -10.92 -15.96 -4.53
C TYR A 83 -10.94 -17.37 -5.12
N ASN A 84 -12.10 -18.04 -5.12
CA ASN A 84 -12.27 -19.40 -5.65
C ASN A 84 -12.06 -19.49 -7.17
N LYS A 85 -12.16 -18.38 -7.88
CA LYS A 85 -11.86 -18.30 -9.32
C LYS A 85 -10.40 -17.97 -9.60
N TRP A 86 -9.63 -17.55 -8.59
CA TRP A 86 -8.22 -17.20 -8.77
C TRP A 86 -7.38 -18.44 -9.03
N ASP A 87 -6.67 -18.46 -10.15
CA ASP A 87 -5.73 -19.54 -10.45
C ASP A 87 -4.34 -19.24 -9.88
N PHE A 88 -4.01 -19.91 -8.78
CA PHE A 88 -2.72 -19.79 -8.12
C PHE A 88 -1.56 -20.49 -8.84
N ARG A 89 -1.84 -21.32 -9.84
CA ARG A 89 -0.80 -22.07 -10.58
C ARG A 89 -0.17 -21.24 -11.66
N THR A 90 -0.89 -20.29 -12.21
CA THR A 90 -0.47 -19.51 -13.36
C THR A 90 0.23 -18.22 -12.99
N GLY A 91 0.16 -17.79 -11.75
CA GLY A 91 0.84 -16.61 -11.19
C GLY A 91 0.67 -15.31 -11.96
N ALA A 92 0.34 -15.40 -13.22
CA ALA A 92 0.33 -14.24 -14.09
C ALA A 92 -1.04 -13.58 -14.09
N ILE A 93 -1.02 -12.32 -13.79
CA ILE A 93 -2.08 -11.38 -14.09
C ILE A 93 -2.44 -11.40 -15.59
N SER A 94 -1.58 -11.97 -16.42
CA SER A 94 -1.76 -12.09 -17.87
C SER A 94 -2.64 -13.25 -18.31
N VAL A 95 -2.94 -14.23 -17.47
CA VAL A 95 -3.75 -15.40 -17.85
C VAL A 95 -5.24 -15.11 -17.77
N SER A 96 -5.99 -15.61 -18.76
CA SER A 96 -7.37 -15.22 -19.03
C SER A 96 -8.34 -15.24 -17.84
N GLY A 97 -8.21 -16.19 -16.91
CA GLY A 97 -9.07 -16.28 -15.73
C GLY A 97 -8.86 -15.15 -14.73
N ASN A 98 -7.61 -14.82 -14.40
CA ASN A 98 -7.29 -13.82 -13.40
C ASN A 98 -7.53 -12.37 -13.89
N ARG A 99 -7.52 -12.14 -15.22
CA ARG A 99 -7.79 -10.82 -15.83
C ARG A 99 -9.13 -10.21 -15.42
N THR A 100 -10.15 -11.01 -15.34
CA THR A 100 -11.49 -10.55 -14.93
C THR A 100 -11.50 -10.16 -13.45
N ILE A 101 -10.79 -10.93 -12.62
CA ILE A 101 -10.75 -10.72 -11.17
C ILE A 101 -10.05 -9.40 -10.84
N VAL A 102 -8.88 -9.13 -11.42
CA VAL A 102 -8.12 -7.90 -11.14
C VAL A 102 -8.81 -6.63 -11.64
N GLY A 103 -9.74 -6.76 -12.61
CA GLY A 103 -10.58 -5.69 -13.10
C GLY A 103 -11.85 -5.45 -12.28
N THR A 104 -12.11 -6.26 -11.26
CA THR A 104 -13.32 -6.15 -10.44
C THR A 104 -13.22 -5.00 -9.45
N GLU A 105 -14.24 -4.15 -9.45
CA GLU A 105 -14.37 -3.05 -8.50
C GLU A 105 -14.85 -3.59 -7.15
N ILE A 106 -14.07 -3.37 -6.11
CA ILE A 106 -14.39 -3.82 -4.74
C ILE A 106 -14.63 -2.58 -3.88
N PRO A 107 -15.88 -2.32 -3.43
CA PRO A 107 -16.22 -1.06 -2.73
C PRO A 107 -15.39 -0.80 -1.47
N ILE A 108 -15.15 -1.83 -0.64
CA ILE A 108 -14.41 -1.69 0.63
C ILE A 108 -12.97 -1.23 0.44
N VAL A 109 -12.35 -1.45 -0.72
CA VAL A 109 -10.97 -1.00 -0.97
C VAL A 109 -10.90 0.42 -1.55
N LYS A 110 -12.03 1.13 -1.67
CA LYS A 110 -12.11 2.48 -2.22
C LYS A 110 -12.45 3.52 -1.17
N CYS A 111 -11.68 4.60 -1.14
CA CYS A 111 -12.03 5.80 -0.38
C CYS A 111 -12.84 6.75 -1.28
N PRO A 112 -14.10 7.07 -0.92
CA PRO A 112 -14.95 7.93 -1.75
C PRO A 112 -14.48 9.40 -1.80
N SER A 113 -13.55 9.81 -0.96
CA SER A 113 -12.91 11.13 -1.06
C SER A 113 -11.91 11.23 -2.20
N ASP A 114 -11.39 10.10 -2.71
CA ASP A 114 -10.44 10.11 -3.82
C ASP A 114 -11.16 9.95 -5.16
N GLY A 115 -11.39 11.08 -5.85
CA GLY A 115 -12.05 11.10 -7.16
C GLY A 115 -11.25 10.48 -8.31
N GLN A 116 -9.97 10.15 -8.12
CA GLN A 116 -9.12 9.52 -9.14
C GLN A 116 -9.40 8.03 -9.34
N ASN A 117 -10.19 7.43 -8.48
CA ASN A 117 -10.59 6.02 -8.57
C ASN A 117 -11.36 5.62 -9.84
N LEU A 118 -11.71 6.59 -10.69
CA LEU A 118 -12.55 6.36 -11.87
C LEU A 118 -11.78 5.82 -13.07
N THR A 119 -10.47 6.04 -13.14
CA THR A 119 -9.65 5.60 -14.28
C THR A 119 -8.88 4.34 -13.93
N PRO A 120 -9.24 3.17 -14.46
CA PRO A 120 -8.51 1.93 -14.21
C PRO A 120 -7.11 1.98 -14.80
N LEU A 121 -6.19 1.22 -14.21
CA LEU A 121 -4.90 0.97 -14.84
C LEU A 121 -5.10 0.06 -16.05
N ASN A 122 -4.44 0.37 -17.17
CA ASN A 122 -4.41 -0.46 -18.35
C ASN A 122 -2.96 -0.93 -18.60
N PHE A 123 -2.68 -2.17 -18.28
CA PHE A 123 -1.33 -2.71 -18.39
C PHE A 123 -1.36 -4.04 -19.13
N GLY A 124 -0.56 -4.16 -20.21
CA GLY A 124 -0.51 -5.38 -21.02
C GLY A 124 -1.87 -5.79 -21.62
N GLY A 125 -2.76 -4.84 -21.90
CA GLY A 125 -4.11 -5.11 -22.38
C GLY A 125 -5.06 -5.63 -21.29
N VAL A 126 -4.66 -5.58 -20.03
CA VAL A 126 -5.49 -5.96 -18.88
C VAL A 126 -5.91 -4.72 -18.12
N ARG A 127 -7.21 -4.65 -17.81
CA ARG A 127 -7.78 -3.60 -16.99
C ARG A 127 -7.68 -4.00 -15.51
N PHE A 128 -7.12 -3.12 -14.68
CA PHE A 128 -7.02 -3.31 -13.23
C PHE A 128 -7.86 -2.26 -12.50
N ALA A 129 -8.66 -2.72 -11.57
CA ALA A 129 -9.45 -1.85 -10.72
C ALA A 129 -8.60 -1.13 -9.65
N ARG A 130 -9.08 0.04 -9.24
CA ARG A 130 -8.42 0.89 -8.25
C ARG A 130 -8.81 0.55 -6.83
N GLY A 131 -7.93 0.92 -5.90
CA GLY A 131 -8.13 0.92 -4.45
C GLY A 131 -7.33 2.03 -3.81
N ASN A 132 -7.59 2.29 -2.53
CA ASN A 132 -7.00 3.41 -1.78
C ASN A 132 -6.29 2.96 -0.50
N TYR A 133 -5.99 1.68 -0.36
CA TYR A 133 -5.36 1.17 0.85
C TYR A 133 -4.15 0.32 0.49
N GLY A 134 -3.01 0.63 1.12
CA GLY A 134 -1.74 -0.05 0.93
C GLY A 134 -1.23 -0.66 2.23
N LEU A 135 -0.69 -1.87 2.13
CA LEU A 135 0.01 -2.51 3.23
C LEU A 135 1.32 -1.77 3.52
N ASN A 136 1.63 -1.52 4.78
CA ASN A 136 2.94 -1.02 5.21
C ASN A 136 4.01 -2.09 4.95
N VAL A 137 4.89 -1.86 3.97
CA VAL A 137 5.83 -2.89 3.49
C VAL A 137 7.21 -2.74 4.10
N PHE A 138 7.87 -1.62 3.87
CA PHE A 138 9.20 -1.37 4.45
C PHE A 138 9.42 0.11 4.75
N VAL A 139 10.25 0.36 5.75
CA VAL A 139 10.37 1.70 6.35
C VAL A 139 11.70 2.33 6.04
N CYS A 140 12.80 1.62 6.29
CA CYS A 140 14.16 2.13 6.16
C CYS A 140 14.97 1.30 5.16
N GLY A 141 15.96 1.95 4.53
CA GLY A 141 16.89 1.28 3.63
C GLY A 141 16.47 1.31 2.16
N THR A 142 17.33 0.73 1.33
CA THR A 142 17.15 0.70 -0.13
C THR A 142 16.74 -0.68 -0.65
N ALA A 143 16.77 -1.69 0.20
CA ALA A 143 16.62 -3.06 -0.25
C ALA A 143 15.22 -3.60 0.02
N TYR A 144 14.45 -3.71 -1.03
CA TYR A 144 13.22 -4.50 -1.10
C TYR A 144 13.51 -6.02 -1.19
N THR A 145 14.76 -6.43 -0.93
CA THR A 145 15.17 -7.81 -1.07
C THR A 145 14.81 -8.62 0.17
N ALA A 146 14.22 -9.77 -0.05
CA ALA A 146 13.89 -10.76 0.96
C ALA A 146 15.07 -11.20 1.85
N GLU A 147 16.29 -10.80 1.48
CA GLU A 147 17.54 -11.25 2.07
C GLU A 147 18.30 -10.20 2.90
N SER A 148 17.90 -8.94 2.91
CA SER A 148 18.56 -7.96 3.78
C SER A 148 18.22 -8.27 5.24
N GLY A 149 19.15 -8.87 5.93
CA GLY A 149 19.01 -9.63 7.16
C GLY A 149 18.52 -8.91 8.42
N ASN A 150 18.13 -7.65 8.36
CA ASN A 150 17.60 -6.97 9.54
C ASN A 150 16.09 -6.70 9.38
N GLN A 151 15.29 -7.58 10.00
CA GLN A 151 13.83 -7.52 9.94
C GLN A 151 13.24 -6.41 10.84
N ASN A 152 14.04 -5.79 11.68
CA ASN A 152 13.58 -4.83 12.67
C ASN A 152 13.02 -3.54 12.04
N TRP A 153 13.49 -3.19 10.85
CA TRP A 153 13.06 -1.97 10.14
C TRP A 153 12.06 -2.22 9.01
N GLN A 154 11.44 -3.39 9.03
CA GLN A 154 10.40 -3.75 8.11
C GLN A 154 9.03 -3.39 8.69
N GLY A 155 8.10 -3.04 7.79
CA GLY A 155 6.69 -2.94 8.12
C GLY A 155 6.04 -4.32 8.29
N MET A 156 4.74 -4.37 8.14
CA MET A 156 3.95 -5.60 8.33
C MET A 156 4.00 -6.55 7.14
N GLY A 157 4.28 -6.05 5.94
CA GLY A 157 4.29 -6.83 4.71
C GLY A 157 5.67 -7.07 4.14
N ASN A 158 5.90 -8.26 3.59
CA ASN A 158 7.08 -8.58 2.79
C ASN A 158 6.72 -9.65 1.74
N HIS A 159 7.59 -9.86 0.74
CA HIS A 159 7.43 -10.95 -0.22
C HIS A 159 7.67 -12.31 0.43
N ASN A 160 6.76 -13.24 0.23
CA ASN A 160 6.83 -14.61 0.74
C ASN A 160 7.11 -14.72 2.25
N ARG A 161 6.95 -13.61 2.98
CA ARG A 161 7.15 -13.58 4.43
C ARG A 161 5.98 -12.87 5.10
N SER A 162 5.45 -13.54 6.10
CA SER A 162 4.36 -13.06 6.92
C SER A 162 4.89 -12.60 8.28
N ALA A 163 4.27 -11.58 8.82
CA ALA A 163 4.42 -11.21 10.24
C ALA A 163 3.25 -11.80 11.05
N SER A 164 3.46 -11.96 12.34
CA SER A 164 2.43 -12.31 13.31
C SER A 164 2.43 -11.30 14.46
N PHE A 165 1.48 -11.38 15.37
CA PHE A 165 1.45 -10.50 16.54
C PHE A 165 2.75 -10.54 17.37
N ARG A 166 3.39 -11.72 17.48
CA ARG A 166 4.65 -11.88 18.22
C ARG A 166 5.84 -11.12 17.60
N ASP A 167 5.74 -10.78 16.31
CA ASP A 167 6.79 -10.10 15.57
C ASP A 167 6.69 -8.57 15.69
N VAL A 168 5.63 -8.07 16.38
CA VAL A 168 5.36 -6.64 16.58
C VAL A 168 5.81 -6.24 17.99
N ILE A 169 7.11 -6.03 18.13
CA ILE A 169 7.75 -5.76 19.44
C ILE A 169 7.44 -4.33 19.91
N ASP A 170 7.27 -3.39 18.98
CA ASP A 170 7.04 -1.97 19.27
C ASP A 170 5.61 -1.67 19.77
N GLY A 171 4.78 -2.71 19.81
CA GLY A 171 3.40 -2.67 20.27
C GLY A 171 2.38 -2.55 19.13
N THR A 172 1.37 -3.39 19.18
CA THR A 172 0.34 -3.50 18.12
C THR A 172 -0.51 -2.25 17.95
N SER A 173 -0.65 -1.45 18.99
CA SER A 173 -1.35 -0.15 18.98
C SER A 173 -0.47 1.00 18.45
N ASN A 174 0.84 0.78 18.31
CA ASN A 174 1.81 1.78 17.86
C ASN A 174 2.39 1.46 16.48
N THR A 175 2.07 0.31 15.91
CA THR A 175 2.59 -0.10 14.60
C THR A 175 1.50 -0.01 13.52
N VAL A 176 1.79 0.70 12.44
CA VAL A 176 0.91 0.84 11.29
C VAL A 176 0.87 -0.45 10.47
N HIS A 177 -0.32 -0.89 10.12
CA HIS A 177 -0.55 -2.07 9.29
C HIS A 177 -0.92 -1.70 7.85
N VAL A 178 -1.94 -0.84 7.70
CA VAL A 178 -2.45 -0.41 6.39
C VAL A 178 -2.64 1.10 6.38
N GLU A 179 -2.38 1.73 5.24
CA GLU A 179 -2.44 3.17 5.07
C GLU A 179 -3.30 3.57 3.87
N GLU A 180 -3.80 4.80 3.90
CA GLU A 180 -4.46 5.38 2.73
C GLU A 180 -3.46 5.66 1.60
N LEU A 181 -3.86 5.29 0.39
CA LEU A 181 -3.20 5.60 -0.88
C LEU A 181 -4.16 6.38 -1.77
N ARG A 182 -3.63 7.20 -2.66
CA ARG A 182 -4.41 7.77 -3.76
C ARG A 182 -4.25 6.95 -5.03
N ALA A 183 -5.35 6.82 -5.76
CA ALA A 183 -5.37 6.16 -7.05
C ALA A 183 -4.56 6.94 -8.10
N GLY A 184 -4.01 6.24 -9.07
CA GLY A 184 -3.23 6.82 -10.15
C GLY A 184 -4.01 7.80 -11.02
N VAL A 185 -3.30 8.76 -11.60
CA VAL A 185 -3.88 9.89 -12.34
C VAL A 185 -4.38 9.54 -13.73
N ASP A 186 -3.85 8.46 -14.32
CA ASP A 186 -4.24 7.98 -15.63
C ASP A 186 -4.14 6.45 -15.73
N SER A 187 -4.43 5.91 -16.92
CA SER A 187 -4.42 4.47 -17.16
C SER A 187 -3.04 3.82 -17.20
N ARG A 188 -1.96 4.56 -17.03
CA ARG A 188 -0.56 4.06 -16.98
C ARG A 188 0.04 4.11 -15.59
N ASP A 189 -0.53 4.92 -14.72
CA ASP A 189 -0.10 5.09 -13.34
C ASP A 189 -0.57 3.91 -12.49
N ILE A 190 0.36 3.16 -11.91
CA ILE A 190 0.03 1.94 -11.13
C ILE A 190 -0.56 2.22 -9.76
N ARG A 191 -0.45 3.46 -9.24
CA ARG A 191 -0.82 3.78 -7.86
C ARG A 191 -2.27 3.43 -7.56
N GLY A 192 -2.48 2.90 -6.36
CA GLY A 192 -3.80 2.48 -5.91
C GLY A 192 -4.41 1.36 -6.76
N THR A 193 -3.62 0.38 -7.19
CA THR A 193 -4.14 -0.81 -7.90
C THR A 193 -4.12 -2.00 -6.95
N TRP A 194 -5.30 -2.39 -6.44
CA TRP A 194 -5.42 -3.33 -5.33
C TRP A 194 -4.82 -4.72 -5.59
N ALA A 195 -4.87 -5.20 -6.82
CA ALA A 195 -4.41 -6.55 -7.18
C ALA A 195 -2.91 -6.62 -7.45
N ILE A 196 -2.21 -5.50 -7.54
CA ILE A 196 -0.78 -5.46 -7.88
C ILE A 196 0.06 -5.37 -6.62
N PRO A 197 0.90 -6.37 -6.30
CA PRO A 197 1.74 -6.36 -5.12
C PRO A 197 3.01 -5.52 -5.35
N GLN A 198 2.83 -4.23 -5.47
CA GLN A 198 3.93 -3.28 -5.66
C GLN A 198 3.72 -2.05 -4.78
N VAL A 199 4.83 -1.46 -4.33
CA VAL A 199 4.80 -0.18 -3.61
C VAL A 199 4.18 0.88 -4.50
N GLY A 200 3.27 1.68 -3.95
CA GLY A 200 2.42 2.60 -4.69
C GLY A 200 1.13 1.96 -5.22
N ALA A 201 1.14 0.70 -5.62
CA ALA A 201 -0.06 0.01 -6.09
C ALA A 201 -0.95 -0.46 -4.91
N SER A 202 -0.51 -1.47 -4.17
CA SER A 202 -1.22 -1.98 -2.98
C SER A 202 -0.35 -2.00 -1.71
N GLY A 203 0.77 -1.31 -1.72
CA GLY A 203 1.67 -1.13 -0.58
C GLY A 203 2.26 0.27 -0.51
N THR A 204 2.74 0.64 0.67
CA THR A 204 3.48 1.86 0.95
C THR A 204 4.90 1.51 1.37
N GLY A 205 5.84 2.42 1.18
CA GLY A 205 7.22 2.12 1.53
C GLY A 205 8.15 3.33 1.49
N ARG A 206 9.33 3.19 2.12
CA ARG A 206 10.32 4.24 2.31
C ARG A 206 9.79 5.44 3.09
N HIS A 207 9.14 5.16 4.21
CA HIS A 207 8.51 6.19 5.05
C HIS A 207 9.48 7.25 5.57
N TRP A 208 10.75 6.91 5.74
CA TRP A 208 11.79 7.88 6.11
C TRP A 208 11.98 9.00 5.07
N LEU A 209 11.57 8.79 3.82
CA LEU A 209 11.64 9.79 2.75
C LEU A 209 10.28 10.42 2.47
N SER A 210 9.18 9.74 2.80
CA SER A 210 7.83 10.06 2.35
C SER A 210 6.86 10.21 3.54
N PRO A 211 6.81 11.40 4.18
CA PRO A 211 5.81 11.70 5.22
C PRO A 211 4.39 11.73 4.62
N PRO A 212 3.34 11.82 5.46
CA PRO A 212 1.96 11.87 5.00
C PRO A 212 1.72 12.96 3.96
N ASN A 213 1.08 12.61 2.85
CA ASN A 213 0.73 13.56 1.78
C ASN A 213 1.93 14.36 1.23
N ASP A 214 3.12 13.78 1.23
CA ASP A 214 4.33 14.48 0.76
C ASP A 214 4.17 14.91 -0.71
N THR A 215 4.56 16.15 -1.00
CA THR A 215 4.55 16.74 -2.33
C THR A 215 5.94 17.16 -2.81
N ARG A 216 6.97 16.88 -2.03
CA ARG A 216 8.38 17.24 -2.30
C ARG A 216 9.15 16.08 -2.89
N ASN A 217 8.91 14.88 -2.36
CA ASN A 217 9.56 13.68 -2.84
C ASN A 217 8.63 12.96 -3.81
N ASP A 218 9.18 12.64 -4.96
CA ASP A 218 8.45 11.95 -6.03
C ASP A 218 8.30 10.46 -5.69
N ASP A 219 7.11 9.90 -5.87
CA ASP A 219 6.93 8.45 -5.84
C ASP A 219 7.72 7.83 -6.99
N ASP A 220 8.54 6.83 -6.71
CA ASP A 220 9.27 6.09 -7.74
C ASP A 220 8.39 4.95 -8.27
N ILE A 221 7.71 5.20 -9.37
CA ILE A 221 6.77 4.27 -9.97
C ILE A 221 7.03 4.05 -11.46
N PRO A 222 6.72 2.87 -12.02
CA PRO A 222 6.82 2.63 -13.45
C PRO A 222 5.97 3.58 -14.28
N ASN A 223 6.45 3.92 -15.46
CA ASN A 223 5.75 4.75 -16.46
C ASN A 223 5.39 6.17 -16.02
N CYS A 224 6.02 6.70 -14.98
CA CYS A 224 5.86 8.12 -14.63
C CYS A 224 6.69 9.01 -15.54
N ASN A 225 6.18 9.29 -16.71
CA ASN A 225 6.81 10.18 -17.68
C ASN A 225 5.77 11.01 -18.43
N GLY A 226 6.20 12.01 -19.18
CA GLY A 226 5.36 12.84 -20.03
C GLY A 226 4.08 13.34 -19.35
N ALA A 227 2.94 13.01 -19.92
CA ALA A 227 1.62 13.44 -19.43
C ALA A 227 1.32 12.93 -18.01
N THR A 228 1.70 11.68 -17.68
CA THR A 228 1.52 11.11 -16.34
C THR A 228 2.29 11.91 -15.28
N ALA A 229 3.56 12.23 -15.53
CA ALA A 229 4.37 13.03 -14.60
C ALA A 229 3.80 14.44 -14.43
N THR A 230 3.35 15.08 -15.52
CA THR A 230 2.75 16.41 -15.50
C THR A 230 1.46 16.43 -14.67
N GLU A 231 0.56 15.50 -14.93
CA GLU A 231 -0.71 15.43 -14.21
C GLU A 231 -0.52 15.05 -12.75
N SER A 232 0.42 14.15 -12.45
CA SER A 232 0.77 13.78 -11.08
C SER A 232 1.20 14.99 -10.25
N ARG A 233 2.04 15.87 -10.82
CA ARG A 233 2.46 17.10 -10.13
C ARG A 233 1.28 18.07 -9.94
N ARG A 234 0.42 18.21 -10.94
CA ARG A 234 -0.78 19.06 -10.87
C ARG A 234 -1.71 18.67 -9.71
N VAL A 235 -1.88 17.38 -9.46
CA VAL A 235 -2.74 16.87 -8.38
C VAL A 235 -1.99 16.58 -7.07
N ARG A 236 -0.77 17.08 -6.92
CA ARG A 236 0.05 16.95 -5.73
C ARG A 236 0.41 15.48 -5.37
N MET A 237 0.66 14.70 -6.37
CA MET A 237 1.13 13.31 -6.27
C MET A 237 2.37 13.13 -7.15
N PRO A 238 3.45 13.90 -6.95
CA PRO A 238 4.58 13.87 -7.84
C PRO A 238 5.15 12.46 -7.96
N CYS A 239 5.60 12.11 -9.16
CA CYS A 239 6.22 10.83 -9.42
C CYS A 239 7.36 10.94 -10.43
N TRP A 240 8.22 9.96 -10.43
CA TRP A 240 9.29 9.76 -11.40
C TRP A 240 9.47 8.27 -11.68
N THR A 241 10.22 7.96 -12.72
CA THR A 241 10.64 6.60 -13.00
C THR A 241 12.16 6.57 -12.96
N SER A 242 12.76 5.84 -12.01
CA SER A 242 14.22 5.73 -11.95
C SER A 242 14.75 4.98 -13.18
N SER A 243 15.93 5.36 -13.65
CA SER A 243 16.62 4.68 -14.75
C SER A 243 16.97 3.22 -14.42
N ASN A 244 17.08 2.92 -13.12
CA ASN A 244 17.28 1.57 -12.59
C ASN A 244 15.98 0.85 -12.29
N SER A 245 14.86 1.55 -12.41
CA SER A 245 13.54 0.97 -12.18
C SER A 245 13.16 0.11 -13.38
N GLN A 246 13.73 -1.02 -13.52
CA GLN A 246 13.24 -2.02 -14.46
C GLN A 246 11.76 -2.40 -14.18
N GLY A 247 10.94 -1.37 -13.90
CA GLY A 247 9.54 -1.47 -13.56
C GLY A 247 9.23 -1.66 -12.07
N ILE A 248 10.18 -1.40 -11.17
CA ILE A 248 10.00 -1.57 -9.74
C ILE A 248 9.67 -0.22 -9.11
N ALA A 249 8.55 -0.13 -8.41
CA ALA A 249 8.27 0.97 -7.52
C ALA A 249 9.01 0.74 -6.18
N TRP A 250 9.91 1.66 -5.86
CA TRP A 250 10.72 1.57 -4.63
C TRP A 250 10.14 2.41 -3.49
N GLN A 251 9.39 3.44 -3.85
CA GLN A 251 8.92 4.45 -2.93
C GLN A 251 7.53 4.90 -3.33
N ALA A 252 6.63 4.96 -2.38
CA ALA A 252 5.38 5.67 -2.51
C ALA A 252 4.90 6.14 -1.15
N ALA A 253 4.61 7.45 -1.07
CA ALA A 253 4.05 8.05 0.12
C ALA A 253 2.60 7.62 0.33
N PRO A 254 2.17 7.37 1.56
CA PRO A 254 0.76 7.31 1.89
C PRO A 254 0.12 8.68 1.66
N ARG A 255 -1.08 8.67 1.05
CA ARG A 255 -1.74 9.89 0.59
C ARG A 255 -3.25 9.79 0.73
N SER A 256 -3.87 10.91 1.06
CA SER A 256 -5.33 11.07 1.01
C SER A 256 -5.72 12.48 0.55
N LEU A 257 -7.01 12.68 0.29
CA LEU A 257 -7.60 14.01 0.08
C LEU A 257 -8.26 14.58 1.33
N HIS A 258 -8.10 13.91 2.47
CA HIS A 258 -8.61 14.41 3.74
C HIS A 258 -7.83 15.64 4.21
N THR A 259 -8.53 16.65 4.67
CA THR A 259 -7.88 17.88 5.16
C THR A 259 -7.02 17.58 6.38
N GLY A 260 -5.74 17.92 6.30
CA GLY A 260 -4.80 17.90 7.41
C GLY A 260 -4.07 16.58 7.66
N GLY A 261 -4.39 15.49 6.96
CA GLY A 261 -3.73 14.21 7.18
C GLY A 261 -4.37 13.04 6.45
N LEU A 262 -4.13 11.84 6.94
CA LEU A 262 -4.64 10.59 6.41
C LEU A 262 -5.00 9.60 7.53
N HIS A 263 -5.82 8.59 7.21
CA HIS A 263 -6.09 7.51 8.13
C HIS A 263 -5.10 6.36 7.94
N VAL A 264 -4.73 5.77 9.06
CA VAL A 264 -3.96 4.52 9.12
C VAL A 264 -4.69 3.51 9.99
N LEU A 265 -4.55 2.25 9.63
CA LEU A 265 -4.97 1.11 10.46
C LEU A 265 -3.76 0.62 11.24
N MET A 266 -3.89 0.54 12.55
CA MET A 266 -2.86 -0.06 13.41
C MET A 266 -3.01 -1.59 13.46
N VAL A 267 -1.96 -2.28 13.88
CA VAL A 267 -1.96 -3.75 13.92
C VAL A 267 -3.03 -4.33 14.87
N ASP A 268 -3.38 -3.63 15.94
CA ASP A 268 -4.47 -4.04 16.85
C ASP A 268 -5.88 -3.78 16.28
N GLY A 269 -5.98 -3.26 15.05
CA GLY A 269 -7.26 -3.02 14.37
C GLY A 269 -7.92 -1.68 14.67
N HIS A 270 -7.33 -0.78 15.46
CA HIS A 270 -7.89 0.57 15.54
C HIS A 270 -7.40 1.48 14.41
N VAL A 271 -8.22 2.47 14.07
CA VAL A 271 -7.90 3.43 12.99
C VAL A 271 -7.58 4.78 13.60
N ARG A 272 -6.38 5.29 13.28
CA ARG A 272 -5.93 6.63 13.68
C ARG A 272 -5.93 7.59 12.51
N PHE A 273 -6.07 8.88 12.81
CA PHE A 273 -5.82 9.95 11.85
C PHE A 273 -4.46 10.58 12.12
N ILE A 274 -3.59 10.52 11.14
CA ILE A 274 -2.22 11.04 11.25
C ILE A 274 -2.15 12.40 10.56
N SER A 275 -1.64 13.39 11.29
CA SER A 275 -1.44 14.74 10.78
C SER A 275 -0.30 14.82 9.75
N ASN A 276 -0.45 15.67 8.74
CA ASN A 276 0.64 16.01 7.82
C ASN A 276 1.85 16.64 8.53
N SER A 277 1.67 17.15 9.75
CA SER A 277 2.72 17.77 10.57
C SER A 277 3.33 16.82 11.61
N ILE A 278 3.07 15.51 11.49
CA ILE A 278 3.71 14.52 12.36
C ILE A 278 5.23 14.66 12.32
N ASN A 279 5.88 14.45 13.46
CA ASN A 279 7.34 14.50 13.54
C ASN A 279 7.97 13.46 12.61
N HIS A 280 8.73 13.91 11.65
CA HIS A 280 9.39 13.15 10.61
C HIS A 280 10.84 13.60 10.43
N ILE A 281 11.77 12.67 10.38
CA ILE A 281 13.20 12.92 10.16
C ILE A 281 13.63 12.25 8.87
N ALA A 282 13.81 13.02 7.80
CA ALA A 282 14.16 12.52 6.48
C ALA A 282 15.59 11.96 6.42
N SER A 283 15.86 10.88 7.15
CA SER A 283 17.18 10.26 7.23
C SER A 283 17.07 8.73 7.31
N ASP A 284 17.61 8.05 6.31
CA ASP A 284 17.71 6.60 6.29
C ASP A 284 18.58 6.06 7.46
N VAL A 285 19.64 6.78 7.81
CA VAL A 285 20.52 6.41 8.92
C VAL A 285 19.78 6.54 10.26
N ALA A 286 19.06 7.65 10.48
CA ALA A 286 18.27 7.86 11.68
C ALA A 286 17.15 6.81 11.79
N CYS A 287 16.51 6.50 10.68
CA CYS A 287 15.50 5.44 10.60
C CYS A 287 16.08 4.09 11.04
N ARG A 288 17.21 3.68 10.49
CA ARG A 288 17.87 2.39 10.82
C ARG A 288 18.46 2.31 12.21
N ASN A 289 18.74 3.42 12.81
CA ASN A 289 19.32 3.49 14.17
C ASN A 289 18.27 3.71 15.26
N GLY A 290 16.97 3.72 14.92
CA GLY A 290 15.90 3.98 15.88
C GLY A 290 15.82 5.43 16.37
N THR A 291 16.56 6.34 15.73
CA THR A 291 16.57 7.78 16.07
C THR A 291 15.70 8.60 15.14
N GLY A 292 14.89 7.96 14.31
CA GLY A 292 13.88 8.57 13.44
C GLY A 292 12.81 9.34 14.23
N GLY A 293 11.98 10.08 13.49
CA GLY A 293 10.81 10.75 14.02
C GLY A 293 9.70 9.77 14.41
N ILE A 294 8.61 10.29 14.94
CA ILE A 294 7.43 9.47 15.29
C ILE A 294 6.90 8.74 14.04
N TRP A 295 6.94 9.42 12.89
CA TRP A 295 6.46 8.85 11.64
C TRP A 295 7.18 7.57 11.26
N GLU A 296 8.51 7.56 11.29
CA GLU A 296 9.29 6.36 10.98
C GLU A 296 9.06 5.26 12.01
N LYS A 297 9.02 5.62 13.29
CA LYS A 297 8.86 4.68 14.40
C LYS A 297 7.54 3.92 14.38
N ILE A 298 6.44 4.56 14.01
CA ILE A 298 5.14 3.88 13.93
C ILE A 298 5.02 2.92 12.75
N HIS A 299 5.98 2.91 11.83
CA HIS A 299 5.97 2.04 10.67
C HIS A 299 6.87 0.81 10.83
N THR A 300 7.84 0.85 11.75
CA THR A 300 8.64 -0.33 12.12
C THR A 300 7.86 -1.23 13.06
N ARG A 301 8.04 -2.55 12.93
CA ARG A 301 7.38 -3.52 13.81
C ARG A 301 8.25 -4.00 14.96
N ALA A 302 9.58 -3.79 14.89
CA ALA A 302 10.55 -4.31 15.82
C ALA A 302 11.82 -3.43 15.91
N GLY A 303 11.67 -2.12 15.77
CA GLY A 303 12.77 -1.15 15.93
C GLY A 303 13.24 -1.01 17.37
N GLY A 304 12.45 -1.48 18.33
CA GLY A 304 12.71 -1.34 19.75
C GLY A 304 12.37 0.04 20.29
N GLU A 305 11.49 0.75 19.61
CA GLU A 305 11.17 2.16 19.88
C GLU A 305 9.84 2.27 20.61
N VAL A 306 9.86 2.95 21.75
CA VAL A 306 8.61 3.34 22.44
C VAL A 306 8.20 4.71 21.91
N THR A 307 7.05 4.77 21.24
CA THR A 307 6.43 6.06 20.91
C THR A 307 5.54 6.51 22.04
N SER A 308 5.76 7.73 22.56
CA SER A 308 4.74 8.42 23.34
C SER A 308 3.49 8.66 22.48
N GLU A 309 2.33 8.90 23.09
CA GLU A 309 1.09 9.22 22.37
C GLU A 309 1.31 10.28 21.29
N PHE A 310 0.79 10.05 20.08
CA PHE A 310 0.87 10.92 18.91
C PHE A 310 -0.51 11.12 18.28
#